data_e94a1ca9dde786a9c3f7ef31ddf95332
#
_entry.id   e94a1ca9dde786a9c3f7ef31ddf95332
#
_cell.length_a   1.000
_cell.length_b   1.000
_cell.length_c   1.000
_cell.angle_alpha   90.00
_cell.angle_beta   90.00
_cell.angle_gamma   90.00
#
_symmetry.space_group_name_H-M   'P 1'
#
loop_
_entity.id
_entity.type
_entity.pdbx_description
1 polymer ?
#
loop_
_entity_poly.entity_id
_entity_poly.type
_entity_poly.pdbx_seq_one_letter_code
_entity_poly.pdbx_strand_id
1 'polypeptide(L)'
;MRILTVHNYYQQPGGEEQIFATESALLETRGHQVRRYTIHNDRIEGMNPLALAKKTIWNGDVYSDLRAIVRQERPDVAHFHNTFPLISPAAYHAMKDEGVPVVQ
;
A
#
# COMPACT_ATOMS: atom_id res chain seq x y z
N MET A 1 -10.38 11.70 -10.81
CA MET A 1 -9.61 10.45 -10.88
C MET A 1 -9.68 9.72 -9.55
N ARG A 2 -9.81 8.43 -9.57
CA ARG A 2 -9.76 7.60 -8.37
C ARG A 2 -8.35 7.04 -8.20
N ILE A 3 -7.73 7.31 -7.05
CA ILE A 3 -6.35 6.96 -6.78
C ILE A 3 -6.28 6.05 -5.56
N LEU A 4 -5.64 4.90 -5.71
CA LEU A 4 -5.30 4.03 -4.58
C LEU A 4 -3.88 4.35 -4.14
N THR A 5 -3.70 4.78 -2.90
CA THR A 5 -2.37 5.01 -2.34
C THR A 5 -2.02 3.88 -1.36
N VAL A 6 -0.81 3.36 -1.48
CA VAL A 6 -0.35 2.21 -0.72
C VAL A 6 0.92 2.57 0.02
N HIS A 7 0.94 2.37 1.33
CA HIS A 7 2.07 2.76 2.16
C HIS A 7 2.24 1.81 3.35
N ASN A 8 3.51 1.47 3.64
CA ASN A 8 3.89 0.71 4.82
C ASN A 8 4.53 1.67 5.82
N TYR A 9 3.84 1.93 6.95
CA TYR A 9 4.35 2.86 7.97
C TYR A 9 5.47 2.22 8.78
N TYR A 10 6.50 3.02 9.09
CA TYR A 10 7.54 2.61 10.03
C TYR A 10 7.03 2.59 11.47
N GLN A 11 7.73 1.88 12.36
CA GLN A 11 7.41 1.84 13.78
C GLN A 11 7.50 3.22 14.43
N GLN A 12 8.41 4.07 13.93
CA GLN A 12 8.57 5.43 14.39
C GLN A 12 8.19 6.40 13.28
N PRO A 13 7.54 7.53 13.61
CA PRO A 13 7.22 8.53 12.61
C PRO A 13 8.46 9.03 11.89
N GLY A 14 8.37 9.14 10.58
CA GLY A 14 9.46 9.63 9.75
C GLY A 14 8.94 10.53 8.64
N GLY A 15 9.87 11.07 7.85
CA GLY A 15 9.53 11.98 6.76
C GLY A 15 8.62 11.36 5.70
N GLU A 16 8.73 10.06 5.47
CA GLU A 16 7.91 9.38 4.46
C GLU A 16 6.44 9.35 4.82
N GLU A 17 6.08 9.14 6.11
CA GLU A 17 4.69 9.17 6.53
C GLU A 17 4.10 10.56 6.36
N GLN A 18 4.87 11.60 6.64
CA GLN A 18 4.45 12.97 6.47
C GLN A 18 4.23 13.31 5.00
N ILE A 19 5.13 12.88 4.13
CA ILE A 19 5.00 13.05 2.67
C ILE A 19 3.75 12.35 2.18
N PHE A 20 3.53 11.11 2.59
CA PHE A 20 2.35 10.35 2.20
C PHE A 20 1.04 11.06 2.57
N ALA A 21 0.94 11.54 3.82
CA ALA A 21 -0.24 12.26 4.28
C ALA A 21 -0.45 13.57 3.51
N THR A 22 0.62 14.32 3.27
CA THR A 22 0.58 15.59 2.56
C THR A 22 0.18 15.41 1.10
N GLU A 23 0.76 14.44 0.41
CA GLU A 23 0.41 14.16 -0.99
C GLU A 23 -1.03 13.69 -1.13
N SER A 24 -1.50 12.81 -0.24
CA SER A 24 -2.88 12.34 -0.26
C SER A 24 -3.86 13.49 -0.06
N ALA A 25 -3.59 14.38 0.90
CA ALA A 25 -4.44 15.54 1.15
C ALA A 25 -4.44 16.50 -0.04
N LEU A 26 -3.29 16.71 -0.68
CA LEU A 26 -3.18 17.57 -1.87
C LEU A 26 -4.02 17.03 -3.02
N LEU A 27 -3.96 15.72 -3.26
CA LEU A 27 -4.75 15.08 -4.32
C LEU A 27 -6.25 15.23 -4.06
N GLU A 28 -6.68 15.03 -2.82
CA GLU A 28 -8.08 15.22 -2.44
C GLU A 28 -8.54 16.66 -2.63
N THR A 29 -7.69 17.64 -2.29
CA THR A 29 -7.99 19.06 -2.46
C THR A 29 -8.22 19.41 -3.94
N ARG A 30 -7.58 18.68 -4.86
CA ARG A 30 -7.73 18.90 -6.31
C ARG A 30 -8.90 18.11 -6.91
N GLY A 31 -9.75 17.51 -6.09
CA GLY A 31 -10.95 16.83 -6.54
C GLY A 31 -10.77 15.36 -6.86
N HIS A 32 -9.61 14.77 -6.57
CA HIS A 32 -9.41 13.33 -6.74
C HIS A 32 -9.95 12.56 -5.56
N GLN A 33 -10.47 11.37 -5.81
CA GLN A 33 -10.87 10.44 -4.76
C GLN A 33 -9.68 9.57 -4.40
N VAL A 34 -9.27 9.60 -3.13
CA VAL A 34 -8.10 8.86 -2.65
C VAL A 34 -8.53 7.78 -1.68
N ARG A 35 -8.21 6.54 -2.00
CA ARG A 35 -8.36 5.38 -1.11
C ARG A 35 -6.98 5.03 -0.57
N ARG A 36 -6.84 5.03 0.75
CA ARG A 36 -5.57 4.74 1.40
C ARG A 36 -5.55 3.29 1.89
N TYR A 37 -4.47 2.59 1.58
CA TYR A 37 -4.19 1.27 2.12
C TYR A 37 -2.85 1.33 2.85
N THR A 38 -2.86 1.06 4.15
CA THR A 38 -1.66 1.21 4.98
C THR A 38 -1.46 -0.01 5.87
N ILE A 39 -0.20 -0.33 6.15
CA ILE A 39 0.20 -1.33 7.14
C ILE A 39 1.28 -0.69 8.00
N HIS A 40 1.22 -0.93 9.31
CA HIS A 40 2.20 -0.42 10.24
C HIS A 40 3.28 -1.46 10.55
N ASN A 41 4.54 -1.00 10.61
CA ASN A 41 5.67 -1.87 10.91
C ASN A 41 5.69 -2.37 12.36
N ASP A 42 4.88 -1.83 13.25
CA ASP A 42 4.73 -2.33 14.60
C ASP A 42 4.24 -3.79 14.64
N ARG A 43 3.62 -4.27 13.58
CA ARG A 43 3.27 -5.69 13.44
C ARG A 43 4.47 -6.61 13.38
N ILE A 44 5.65 -6.09 13.07
CA ILE A 44 6.89 -6.87 12.97
C ILE A 44 7.30 -7.44 14.33
N GLU A 45 7.05 -6.72 15.41
CA GLU A 45 7.46 -7.13 16.75
C GLU A 45 6.87 -8.47 17.19
N GLY A 46 5.69 -8.82 16.73
CA GLY A 46 5.06 -10.09 17.06
C GLY A 46 5.42 -11.23 16.13
N MET A 47 6.27 -11.01 15.15
CA MET A 47 6.62 -12.01 14.14
C MET A 47 7.95 -12.68 14.44
N ASN A 48 8.02 -14.03 14.22
CA ASN A 48 9.31 -14.68 14.20
C ASN A 48 10.04 -14.34 12.89
N PRO A 49 11.39 -14.51 12.84
CA PRO A 49 12.15 -14.14 11.64
C PRO A 49 11.72 -14.86 10.36
N LEU A 50 11.28 -16.11 10.47
CA LEU A 50 10.86 -16.88 9.32
C LEU A 50 9.54 -16.37 8.73
N ALA A 51 8.57 -16.05 9.62
CA ALA A 51 7.29 -15.49 9.18
C ALA A 51 7.47 -14.13 8.53
N LEU A 52 8.35 -13.29 9.09
CA LEU A 52 8.66 -11.98 8.51
C LEU A 52 9.31 -12.13 7.14
N ALA A 53 10.26 -13.06 6.98
CA ALA A 53 10.91 -13.30 5.70
C ALA A 53 9.90 -13.75 4.64
N LYS A 54 8.98 -14.62 4.98
CA LYS A 54 7.93 -15.06 4.05
C LYS A 54 7.06 -13.88 3.60
N LYS A 55 6.63 -13.03 4.53
CA LYS A 55 5.79 -11.87 4.20
C LYS A 55 6.54 -10.81 3.41
N THR A 56 7.85 -10.67 3.61
CA THR A 56 8.68 -9.76 2.83
C THR A 56 8.77 -10.21 1.37
N ILE A 57 8.82 -11.51 1.13
CA ILE A 57 8.86 -12.07 -0.22
C ILE A 57 7.47 -12.08 -0.86
N TRP A 58 6.46 -12.51 -0.11
CA TRP A 58 5.08 -12.57 -0.59
C TRP A 58 4.09 -12.47 0.57
N ASN A 59 3.29 -11.42 0.59
CA ASN A 59 2.24 -11.24 1.58
C ASN A 59 0.88 -11.52 0.93
N GLY A 60 0.38 -12.74 1.13
CA GLY A 60 -0.90 -13.16 0.55
C GLY A 60 -2.09 -12.37 1.06
N ASP A 61 -2.06 -11.91 2.32
CA ASP A 61 -3.13 -11.08 2.87
C ASP A 61 -3.22 -9.74 2.15
N VAL A 62 -2.08 -9.11 1.91
CA VAL A 62 -2.01 -7.85 1.14
C VAL A 62 -2.50 -8.06 -0.29
N TYR A 63 -2.09 -9.15 -0.93
CA TYR A 63 -2.56 -9.48 -2.28
C TYR A 63 -4.09 -9.56 -2.33
N SER A 64 -4.69 -10.32 -1.41
CA SER A 64 -6.14 -10.48 -1.35
C SER A 64 -6.87 -9.18 -1.02
N ASP A 65 -6.35 -8.42 -0.05
CA ASP A 65 -6.95 -7.16 0.38
C ASP A 65 -6.95 -6.13 -0.75
N LEU A 66 -5.83 -6.00 -1.45
CA LEU A 66 -5.72 -5.03 -2.53
C LEU A 66 -6.59 -5.41 -3.72
N ARG A 67 -6.68 -6.69 -4.06
CA ARG A 67 -7.59 -7.12 -5.12
C ARG A 67 -9.05 -6.81 -4.76
N ALA A 68 -9.45 -7.04 -3.52
CA ALA A 68 -10.80 -6.72 -3.07
C ALA A 68 -11.10 -5.22 -3.16
N ILE A 69 -10.15 -4.38 -2.75
CA ILE A 69 -10.27 -2.94 -2.82
C ILE A 69 -10.39 -2.48 -4.27
N VAL A 70 -9.55 -2.99 -5.16
CA VAL A 70 -9.59 -2.63 -6.58
C VAL A 70 -10.92 -2.99 -7.21
N ARG A 71 -11.45 -4.16 -6.91
CA ARG A 71 -12.74 -4.60 -7.43
C ARG A 71 -13.90 -3.75 -6.93
N GLN A 72 -13.82 -3.28 -5.69
CA GLN A 72 -14.86 -2.45 -5.07
C GLN A 72 -14.77 -1.00 -5.52
N GLU A 73 -13.57 -0.42 -5.47
CA GLU A 73 -13.35 1.02 -5.69
C GLU A 73 -13.02 1.38 -7.14
N ARG A 74 -12.48 0.46 -7.90
CA ARG A 74 -12.06 0.61 -9.30
C ARG A 74 -11.18 1.84 -9.52
N PRO A 75 -9.98 1.91 -8.87
CA PRO A 75 -9.10 3.05 -9.05
C PRO A 75 -8.54 3.13 -10.46
N ASP A 76 -8.25 4.34 -10.90
CA ASP A 76 -7.62 4.59 -12.21
C ASP A 76 -6.12 4.33 -12.16
N VAL A 77 -5.51 4.53 -10.99
CA VAL A 77 -4.07 4.37 -10.79
C VAL A 77 -3.79 4.02 -9.33
N ALA A 78 -2.71 3.27 -9.09
CA ALA A 78 -2.21 3.00 -7.75
C ALA A 78 -0.87 3.71 -7.57
N HIS A 79 -0.73 4.47 -6.48
CA HIS A 79 0.49 5.17 -6.12
C HIS A 79 1.11 4.48 -4.91
N PHE A 80 2.27 3.84 -5.11
CA PHE A 80 2.98 3.11 -4.07
C PHE A 80 4.09 3.99 -3.50
N HIS A 81 4.04 4.24 -2.20
CA HIS A 81 5.08 5.01 -1.51
C HIS A 81 6.16 4.09 -0.96
N ASN A 82 5.82 3.29 0.04
CA ASN A 82 6.73 2.36 0.67
C ASN A 82 6.03 1.02 0.83
N THR A 83 6.63 -0.04 0.28
CA THR A 83 6.02 -1.37 0.30
C THR A 83 6.84 -2.39 1.11
N PHE A 84 7.97 -1.97 1.67
CA PHE A 84 8.83 -2.84 2.47
C PHE A 84 8.59 -2.64 3.97
N PRO A 85 8.58 -3.69 4.79
CA PRO A 85 8.69 -5.10 4.41
C PRO A 85 7.35 -5.83 4.26
N LEU A 86 6.25 -5.29 4.79
CA LEU A 86 5.00 -6.06 4.95
C LEU A 86 4.10 -6.07 3.72
N ILE A 87 4.14 -5.04 2.89
CA ILE A 87 3.28 -4.98 1.70
C ILE A 87 3.79 -5.92 0.61
N SER A 88 5.11 -6.01 0.44
CA SER A 88 5.78 -6.98 -0.43
C SER A 88 5.47 -6.84 -1.92
N PRO A 89 6.19 -7.55 -2.80
CA PRO A 89 5.88 -7.60 -4.24
C PRO A 89 4.47 -8.10 -4.58
N ALA A 90 3.79 -8.77 -3.65
CA ALA A 90 2.42 -9.21 -3.85
C ALA A 90 1.48 -8.07 -4.24
N ALA A 91 1.72 -6.84 -3.73
CA ALA A 91 0.93 -5.67 -4.08
C ALA A 91 1.00 -5.34 -5.58
N TYR A 92 2.19 -5.43 -6.16
CA TYR A 92 2.37 -5.17 -7.60
C TYR A 92 1.65 -6.22 -8.44
N HIS A 93 1.70 -7.47 -8.03
CA HIS A 93 0.98 -8.56 -8.72
C HIS A 93 -0.53 -8.39 -8.61
N ALA A 94 -1.03 -7.92 -7.48
CA ALA A 94 -2.45 -7.63 -7.32
C ALA A 94 -2.92 -6.57 -8.32
N MET A 95 -2.15 -5.49 -8.47
CA MET A 95 -2.46 -4.43 -9.44
C MET A 95 -2.40 -4.94 -10.87
N LYS A 96 -1.38 -5.72 -11.20
CA LYS A 96 -1.23 -6.31 -12.53
C LYS A 96 -2.41 -7.22 -12.87
N ASP A 97 -2.81 -8.09 -11.94
CA ASP A 97 -3.90 -9.03 -12.16
C ASP A 97 -5.25 -8.33 -12.34
N GLU A 98 -5.43 -7.16 -11.73
CA GLU A 98 -6.65 -6.37 -11.84
C GLU A 98 -6.55 -5.25 -12.90
N GLY A 99 -5.42 -5.15 -13.59
CA GLY A 99 -5.25 -4.19 -14.69
C GLY A 99 -5.09 -2.73 -14.27
N VAL A 100 -4.56 -2.47 -13.07
CA VAL A 100 -4.36 -1.11 -12.55
C VAL A 100 -2.91 -0.68 -12.73
N PRO A 101 -2.64 0.46 -13.41
CA PRO A 101 -1.28 0.97 -13.52
C PRO A 101 -0.73 1.43 -12.18
N VAL A 102 0.58 1.25 -11.98
CA VAL A 102 1.27 1.62 -10.75
C VAL A 102 2.28 2.74 -11.01
N VAL A 103 2.27 3.72 -10.12
CA VAL A 103 3.25 4.82 -10.09
C VAL A 103 3.98 4.78 -8.75
N GLN A 104 5.27 5.00 -8.77
CA GLN A 104 6.10 5.08 -7.56
C GLN A 104 6.69 6.47 -7.38
#